data_3f871fbf967f6e7fe06a90b8231e26b3
#
_entry.id   3f871fbf967f6e7fe06a90b8231e26b3
#
_cell.length_a   1.000
_cell.length_b   1.000
_cell.length_c   1.000
_cell.angle_alpha   90.00
_cell.angle_beta   90.00
_cell.angle_gamma   90.00
#
_symmetry.space_group_name_H-M   'P 1'
#
loop_
_entity.id
_entity.type
_entity.pdbx_description
1 polymer ?
#
loop_
_entity_poly.entity_id
_entity_poly.type
_entity_poly.pdbx_seq_one_letter_code
_entity_poly.pdbx_strand_id
1 'polypeptide(L)'
;MGANGSGVTRISVSLPEPLSRQLDELVRSRGFESRSHAIAEMISHQVTAYKKELGNEVMAGTITLLYDHSTPRLQKVLADLQHEHIEEVVSSLHVHLMHSQTMEVILVQGPAAQLQLLADRMITQRGVISGRLELTTTLIPQLHAPPDRRHRRTEAES
;
A
#
# COMPACT_ATOMS: atom_id res chain seq x y z
N MET A 1 -3.49 5.51 29.78
CA MET A 1 -4.38 6.58 29.30
C MET A 1 -3.55 7.51 28.42
N GLY A 2 -3.52 7.31 27.12
CA GLY A 2 -2.87 8.17 26.14
C GLY A 2 -3.93 8.68 25.18
N ALA A 3 -4.31 9.95 25.33
CA ALA A 3 -5.22 10.64 24.43
C ALA A 3 -4.56 10.74 23.05
N ASN A 4 -5.13 10.08 22.05
CA ASN A 4 -4.86 10.35 20.64
C ASN A 4 -5.39 11.75 20.31
N GLY A 5 -4.55 12.77 20.54
CA GLY A 5 -4.81 14.11 20.10
C GLY A 5 -4.68 14.22 18.60
N SER A 6 -5.78 14.21 17.87
CA SER A 6 -5.85 14.69 16.50
C SER A 6 -5.69 16.22 16.46
N GLY A 7 -4.61 16.73 17.06
CA GLY A 7 -4.30 18.15 17.09
C GLY A 7 -3.64 18.59 15.80
N VAL A 8 -4.16 19.64 15.17
CA VAL A 8 -3.48 20.30 14.05
C VAL A 8 -2.42 21.24 14.61
N THR A 9 -1.15 21.01 14.25
CA THR A 9 -0.05 21.91 14.55
C THR A 9 0.12 22.90 13.39
N ARG A 10 0.14 24.18 13.68
CA ARG A 10 0.43 25.22 12.69
C ARG A 10 1.93 25.40 12.52
N ILE A 11 2.37 25.36 11.29
CA ILE A 11 3.75 25.68 10.89
C ILE A 11 3.74 26.84 9.89
N SER A 12 4.79 27.66 9.91
CA SER A 12 5.00 28.71 8.91
C SER A 12 6.17 28.32 8.03
N VAL A 13 5.98 28.39 6.72
CA VAL A 13 7.01 28.05 5.72
C VAL A 13 7.16 29.23 4.76
N SER A 14 8.41 29.66 4.52
CA SER A 14 8.73 30.62 3.48
C SER A 14 9.15 29.87 2.23
N LEU A 15 8.51 30.15 1.10
CA LEU A 15 8.82 29.54 -0.18
C LEU A 15 9.42 30.59 -1.12
N PRO A 16 10.42 30.23 -1.96
CA PRO A 16 10.81 31.06 -3.09
C PRO A 16 9.58 31.34 -3.98
N GLU A 17 9.51 32.53 -4.54
CA GLU A 17 8.34 32.95 -5.34
C GLU A 17 7.99 32.01 -6.52
N PRO A 18 8.97 31.46 -7.28
CA PRO A 18 8.67 30.49 -8.34
C PRO A 18 8.01 29.21 -7.80
N LEU A 19 8.46 28.71 -6.66
CA LEU A 19 7.90 27.50 -6.03
C LEU A 19 6.50 27.77 -5.46
N SER A 20 6.27 28.97 -4.91
CA SER A 20 4.96 29.38 -4.43
C SER A 20 3.95 29.41 -5.58
N ARG A 21 4.32 29.90 -6.76
CA ARG A 21 3.46 29.90 -7.96
C ARG A 21 3.16 28.47 -8.45
N GLN A 22 4.16 27.61 -8.46
CA GLN A 22 3.99 26.19 -8.80
C GLN A 22 3.05 25.46 -7.84
N LEU A 23 3.13 25.77 -6.54
CA LEU A 23 2.21 25.25 -5.55
C LEU A 23 0.76 25.69 -5.83
N ASP A 24 0.55 26.97 -6.19
CA ASP A 24 -0.78 27.48 -6.54
C ASP A 24 -1.35 26.80 -7.79
N GLU A 25 -0.52 26.55 -8.76
CA GLU A 25 -0.90 25.82 -9.96
C GLU A 25 -1.25 24.36 -9.64
N LEU A 26 -0.46 23.71 -8.80
CA LEU A 26 -0.73 22.34 -8.34
C LEU A 26 -2.06 22.26 -7.57
N VAL A 27 -2.33 23.19 -6.65
CA VAL A 27 -3.59 23.26 -5.90
C VAL A 27 -4.78 23.34 -6.85
N ARG A 28 -4.71 24.21 -7.86
CA ARG A 28 -5.78 24.38 -8.84
C ARG A 28 -5.95 23.18 -9.77
N SER A 29 -4.84 22.66 -10.30
CA SER A 29 -4.86 21.59 -11.31
C SER A 29 -5.27 20.24 -10.72
N ARG A 30 -4.91 19.95 -9.47
CA ARG A 30 -5.25 18.71 -8.78
C ARG A 30 -6.49 18.80 -7.90
N GLY A 31 -7.11 19.98 -7.77
CA GLY A 31 -8.32 20.16 -6.98
C GLY A 31 -8.12 20.06 -5.47
N PHE A 32 -6.93 20.40 -4.95
CA PHE A 32 -6.75 20.47 -3.51
C PHE A 32 -7.58 21.59 -2.91
N GLU A 33 -8.15 21.37 -1.72
CA GLU A 33 -8.98 22.36 -1.02
C GLU A 33 -8.19 23.62 -0.62
N SER A 34 -6.88 23.46 -0.36
CA SER A 34 -6.02 24.56 0.08
C SER A 34 -4.53 24.24 -0.15
N ARG A 35 -3.67 25.27 -0.08
CA ARG A 35 -2.21 25.11 -0.04
C ARG A 35 -1.77 24.20 1.10
N SER A 36 -2.38 24.36 2.29
CA SER A 36 -2.06 23.52 3.46
C SER A 36 -2.39 22.05 3.21
N HIS A 37 -3.49 21.75 2.53
CA HIS A 37 -3.84 20.38 2.16
C HIS A 37 -2.82 19.80 1.16
N ALA A 38 -2.44 20.53 0.12
CA ALA A 38 -1.44 20.11 -0.84
C ALA A 38 -0.07 19.85 -0.18
N ILE A 39 0.37 20.74 0.73
CA ILE A 39 1.63 20.59 1.46
C ILE A 39 1.56 19.37 2.40
N ALA A 40 0.46 19.17 3.12
CA ALA A 40 0.29 18.01 3.99
C ALA A 40 0.38 16.69 3.22
N GLU A 41 -0.24 16.60 2.04
CA GLU A 41 -0.15 15.43 1.15
C GLU A 41 1.29 15.19 0.67
N MET A 42 1.99 16.24 0.22
CA MET A 42 3.39 16.12 -0.20
C MET A 42 4.31 15.66 0.93
N ILE A 43 4.12 16.21 2.14
CA ILE A 43 4.89 15.80 3.32
C ILE A 43 4.59 14.35 3.68
N SER A 44 3.32 13.95 3.70
CA SER A 44 2.89 12.58 3.98
C SER A 44 3.54 11.60 3.01
N HIS A 45 3.57 11.93 1.73
CA HIS A 45 4.22 11.10 0.70
C HIS A 45 5.73 10.96 0.95
N GLN A 46 6.43 12.05 1.30
CA GLN A 46 7.87 12.01 1.59
C GLN A 46 8.19 11.23 2.86
N VAL A 47 7.39 11.43 3.92
CA VAL A 47 7.54 10.66 5.18
C VAL A 47 7.31 9.17 4.93
N THR A 48 6.32 8.83 4.12
CA THR A 48 6.04 7.44 3.74
C THR A 48 7.20 6.81 2.98
N ALA A 49 7.79 7.53 2.01
CA ALA A 49 8.97 7.07 1.27
C ALA A 49 10.15 6.84 2.21
N TYR A 50 10.41 7.77 3.14
CA TYR A 50 11.48 7.65 4.14
C TYR A 50 11.27 6.44 5.07
N LYS A 51 10.05 6.24 5.57
CA LYS A 51 9.73 5.09 6.43
C LYS A 51 9.87 3.75 5.71
N LYS A 52 9.56 3.72 4.42
CA LYS A 52 9.82 2.55 3.56
C LYS A 52 11.31 2.18 3.53
N GLU A 53 12.21 3.16 3.50
CA GLU A 53 13.66 2.92 3.56
C GLU A 53 14.11 2.36 4.91
N LEU A 54 13.39 2.66 6.01
CA LEU A 54 13.68 2.15 7.35
C LEU A 54 13.23 0.68 7.58
N GLY A 55 12.41 0.11 6.71
CA GLY A 55 12.22 -1.34 6.51
C GLY A 55 11.28 -2.08 7.44
N ASN A 56 11.10 -1.68 8.70
CA ASN A 56 10.35 -2.47 9.70
C ASN A 56 9.05 -1.84 10.20
N GLU A 57 8.71 -0.65 9.73
CA GLU A 57 7.48 -0.01 10.15
C GLU A 57 6.28 -0.68 9.49
N VAL A 58 5.21 -0.90 10.26
CA VAL A 58 3.95 -1.43 9.72
C VAL A 58 3.28 -0.34 8.90
N MET A 59 3.02 -0.67 7.64
CA MET A 59 2.38 0.22 6.68
C MET A 59 1.23 -0.49 5.98
N ALA A 60 0.28 0.26 5.48
CA ALA A 60 -0.71 -0.24 4.54
C ALA A 60 -0.36 0.23 3.12
N GLY A 61 -0.93 -0.44 2.12
CA GLY A 61 -0.70 -0.04 0.74
C GLY A 61 -1.42 -0.90 -0.27
N THR A 62 -1.07 -0.68 -1.53
CA THR A 62 -1.57 -1.49 -2.63
C THR A 62 -0.42 -1.97 -3.50
N ILE A 63 -0.47 -3.24 -3.91
CA ILE A 63 0.31 -3.76 -5.02
C ILE A 63 -0.61 -3.78 -6.23
N THR A 64 -0.28 -3.03 -7.25
CA THR A 64 -1.02 -3.02 -8.52
C THR A 64 -0.19 -3.74 -9.56
N LEU A 65 -0.77 -4.77 -10.19
CA LEU A 65 -0.14 -5.56 -11.24
C LEU A 65 -0.95 -5.45 -12.52
N LEU A 66 -0.27 -5.38 -13.65
CA LEU A 66 -0.84 -5.63 -14.98
C LEU A 66 -0.13 -6.85 -15.55
N TYR A 67 -0.86 -7.89 -15.90
CA TYR A 67 -0.27 -9.11 -16.42
C TYR A 67 -1.12 -9.77 -17.52
N ASP A 68 -0.47 -10.60 -18.32
CA ASP A 68 -1.11 -11.43 -19.33
C ASP A 68 -1.64 -12.72 -18.67
N HIS A 69 -2.97 -12.82 -18.52
CA HIS A 69 -3.60 -13.99 -17.91
C HIS A 69 -3.55 -15.25 -18.79
N SER A 70 -3.14 -15.15 -20.05
CA SER A 70 -2.90 -16.32 -20.91
C SER A 70 -1.54 -16.99 -20.62
N THR A 71 -0.65 -16.33 -19.87
CA THR A 71 0.61 -16.91 -19.43
C THR A 71 0.38 -18.12 -18.53
N PRO A 72 0.85 -19.32 -18.93
CA PRO A 72 0.60 -20.53 -18.18
C PRO A 72 1.08 -20.44 -16.72
N ARG A 73 0.23 -20.87 -15.78
CA ARG A 73 0.47 -20.91 -14.33
C ARG A 73 0.64 -19.55 -13.63
N LEU A 74 0.70 -18.43 -14.33
CA LEU A 74 0.96 -17.14 -13.71
C LEU A 74 -0.08 -16.81 -12.63
N GLN A 75 -1.37 -16.94 -12.92
CA GLN A 75 -2.44 -16.68 -11.96
C GLN A 75 -2.30 -17.55 -10.70
N LYS A 76 -1.93 -18.82 -10.88
CA LYS A 76 -1.69 -19.72 -9.75
C LYS A 76 -0.50 -19.25 -8.91
N VAL A 77 0.61 -18.90 -9.54
CA VAL A 77 1.81 -18.39 -8.84
C VAL A 77 1.50 -17.12 -8.05
N LEU A 78 0.76 -16.17 -8.65
CA LEU A 78 0.36 -14.95 -7.95
C LEU A 78 -0.57 -15.24 -6.76
N ALA A 79 -1.51 -16.17 -6.91
CA ALA A 79 -2.37 -16.61 -5.83
C ALA A 79 -1.61 -17.34 -4.72
N ASP A 80 -0.67 -18.21 -5.08
CA ASP A 80 0.18 -18.92 -4.10
C ASP A 80 1.04 -17.92 -3.30
N LEU A 81 1.60 -16.88 -3.95
CA LEU A 81 2.35 -15.81 -3.29
C LEU A 81 1.48 -15.02 -2.29
N GLN A 82 0.24 -14.71 -2.65
CA GLN A 82 -0.70 -14.06 -1.73
C GLN A 82 -1.04 -14.97 -0.55
N HIS A 83 -1.18 -16.25 -0.79
CA HIS A 83 -1.48 -17.22 0.27
C HIS A 83 -0.29 -17.41 1.23
N GLU A 84 0.95 -17.43 0.72
CA GLU A 84 2.16 -17.46 1.54
C GLU A 84 2.26 -16.24 2.47
N HIS A 85 1.73 -15.11 2.04
CA HIS A 85 1.74 -13.83 2.76
C HIS A 85 0.33 -13.42 3.24
N ILE A 86 -0.45 -14.38 3.70
CA ILE A 86 -1.85 -14.15 4.10
C ILE A 86 -2.00 -13.19 5.29
N GLU A 87 -0.95 -13.02 6.09
CA GLU A 87 -0.95 -12.06 7.21
C GLU A 87 -0.83 -10.61 6.71
N GLU A 88 -0.17 -10.40 5.57
CA GLU A 88 0.02 -9.10 4.96
C GLU A 88 -1.03 -8.76 3.91
N VAL A 89 -1.63 -9.77 3.27
CA VAL A 89 -2.63 -9.58 2.21
C VAL A 89 -4.02 -9.44 2.83
N VAL A 90 -4.64 -8.28 2.65
CA VAL A 90 -5.99 -7.98 3.16
C VAL A 90 -7.06 -8.42 2.17
N SER A 91 -6.91 -8.09 0.91
CA SER A 91 -7.85 -8.45 -0.16
C SER A 91 -7.22 -8.23 -1.53
N SER A 92 -7.83 -8.79 -2.57
CA SER A 92 -7.46 -8.52 -3.95
C SER A 92 -8.68 -8.29 -4.83
N LEU A 93 -8.51 -7.45 -5.85
CA LEU A 93 -9.49 -7.15 -6.88
C LEU A 93 -8.88 -7.45 -8.24
N HIS A 94 -9.58 -8.26 -9.04
CA HIS A 94 -9.18 -8.58 -10.42
C HIS A 94 -10.11 -7.88 -11.41
N VAL A 95 -9.53 -7.19 -12.36
CA VAL A 95 -10.24 -6.55 -13.47
C VAL A 95 -9.71 -7.13 -14.78
N HIS A 96 -10.56 -7.88 -15.48
CA HIS A 96 -10.21 -8.40 -16.80
C HIS A 96 -10.29 -7.28 -17.83
N LEU A 97 -9.21 -7.12 -18.56
CA LEU A 97 -9.06 -6.12 -19.61
C LEU A 97 -9.06 -6.79 -20.99
N MET A 98 -9.07 -5.98 -22.03
CA MET A 98 -8.91 -6.46 -23.41
C MET A 98 -7.52 -7.08 -23.63
N HIS A 99 -7.35 -7.85 -24.68
CA HIS A 99 -6.09 -8.44 -25.12
C HIS A 99 -5.44 -9.40 -24.08
N SER A 100 -6.26 -10.22 -23.43
CA SER A 100 -5.81 -11.20 -22.44
C SER A 100 -5.07 -10.60 -21.24
N GLN A 101 -5.32 -9.34 -20.92
CA GLN A 101 -4.72 -8.66 -19.78
C GLN A 101 -5.64 -8.66 -18.56
N THR A 102 -5.03 -8.72 -17.41
CA THR A 102 -5.71 -8.53 -16.11
C THR A 102 -4.95 -7.47 -15.33
N MET A 103 -5.71 -6.52 -14.78
CA MET A 103 -5.20 -5.64 -13.73
C MET A 103 -5.65 -6.21 -12.39
N GLU A 104 -4.70 -6.42 -11.51
CA GLU A 104 -4.94 -6.88 -10.15
C GLU A 104 -4.48 -5.82 -9.16
N VAL A 105 -5.36 -5.47 -8.22
CA VAL A 105 -5.05 -4.55 -7.12
C VAL A 105 -5.15 -5.32 -5.81
N ILE A 106 -4.04 -5.44 -5.12
CA ILE A 106 -3.91 -6.21 -3.88
C ILE A 106 -3.73 -5.21 -2.75
N LEU A 107 -4.68 -5.20 -1.81
CA LEU A 107 -4.61 -4.40 -0.60
C LEU A 107 -3.74 -5.13 0.43
N VAL A 108 -2.72 -4.47 0.94
CA VAL A 108 -1.73 -5.07 1.84
C VAL A 108 -1.50 -4.22 3.09
N GLN A 109 -1.12 -4.87 4.19
CA GLN A 109 -0.71 -4.22 5.42
C GLN A 109 0.28 -5.10 6.18
N GLY A 110 1.42 -4.53 6.54
CA GLY A 110 2.47 -5.25 7.25
C GLY A 110 3.78 -4.47 7.31
N PRO A 111 4.88 -5.07 7.77
CA PRO A 111 6.19 -4.45 7.75
C PRO A 111 6.60 -4.06 6.33
N ALA A 112 7.03 -2.81 6.12
CA ALA A 112 7.31 -2.26 4.79
C ALA A 112 8.30 -3.13 3.99
N ALA A 113 9.33 -3.70 4.64
CA ALA A 113 10.27 -4.60 4.00
C ALA A 113 9.60 -5.89 3.47
N GLN A 114 8.65 -6.45 4.21
CA GLN A 114 7.91 -7.65 3.78
C GLN A 114 6.99 -7.33 2.60
N LEU A 115 6.32 -6.18 2.64
CA LEU A 115 5.47 -5.73 1.55
C LEU A 115 6.29 -5.48 0.28
N GLN A 116 7.49 -4.90 0.40
CA GLN A 116 8.39 -4.71 -0.73
C GLN A 116 8.86 -6.07 -1.30
N LEU A 117 9.27 -7.00 -0.43
CA LEU A 117 9.68 -8.34 -0.86
C LEU A 117 8.56 -9.06 -1.62
N LEU A 118 7.33 -9.02 -1.10
CA LEU A 118 6.17 -9.60 -1.76
C LEU A 118 5.93 -8.95 -3.14
N ALA A 119 5.94 -7.62 -3.20
CA ALA A 119 5.75 -6.88 -4.45
C ALA A 119 6.83 -7.25 -5.47
N ASP A 120 8.10 -7.28 -5.08
CA ASP A 120 9.21 -7.62 -5.97
C ASP A 120 9.09 -9.05 -6.50
N ARG A 121 8.71 -10.02 -5.65
CA ARG A 121 8.45 -11.41 -6.06
C ARG A 121 7.32 -11.52 -7.08
N MET A 122 6.28 -10.70 -6.95
CA MET A 122 5.15 -10.69 -7.88
C MET A 122 5.48 -9.98 -9.19
N ILE A 123 6.11 -8.81 -9.12
CA ILE A 123 6.42 -7.98 -10.28
C ILE A 123 7.40 -8.67 -11.22
N THR A 124 8.33 -9.45 -10.68
CA THR A 124 9.36 -10.16 -11.45
C THR A 124 8.88 -11.46 -12.10
N GLN A 125 7.62 -11.88 -11.88
CA GLN A 125 7.08 -13.08 -12.52
C GLN A 125 6.97 -12.91 -14.04
N ARG A 126 7.30 -13.98 -14.75
CA ARG A 126 7.15 -14.01 -16.22
C ARG A 126 5.68 -13.84 -16.59
N GLY A 127 5.38 -12.89 -17.47
CA GLY A 127 4.02 -12.56 -17.90
C GLY A 127 3.41 -11.36 -17.15
N VAL A 128 4.06 -10.87 -16.10
CA VAL A 128 3.76 -9.56 -15.51
C VAL A 128 4.33 -8.48 -16.43
N ILE A 129 3.46 -7.59 -16.89
CA ILE A 129 3.78 -6.51 -17.82
C ILE A 129 4.31 -5.30 -17.05
N SER A 130 3.65 -4.97 -15.94
CA SER A 130 4.06 -3.90 -15.02
C SER A 130 3.51 -4.15 -13.64
N GLY A 131 4.17 -3.57 -12.64
CA GLY A 131 3.70 -3.63 -11.26
C GLY A 131 4.26 -2.47 -10.44
N ARG A 132 3.53 -2.14 -9.37
CA ARG A 132 3.89 -1.06 -8.46
C ARG A 132 3.40 -1.38 -7.05
N LEU A 133 4.23 -1.08 -6.07
CA LEU A 133 3.85 -0.99 -4.66
C LEU A 133 3.71 0.49 -4.26
N GLU A 134 2.56 0.87 -3.76
CA GLU A 134 2.34 2.17 -3.13
C GLU A 134 2.00 1.96 -1.66
N LEU A 135 2.74 2.62 -0.78
CA LEU A 135 2.59 2.52 0.67
C LEU A 135 2.05 3.82 1.25
N THR A 136 1.31 3.67 2.36
CA THR A 136 0.79 4.78 3.17
C THR A 136 1.00 4.49 4.65
N THR A 137 1.11 5.53 5.45
CA THR A 137 1.18 5.43 6.91
C THR A 137 -0.19 5.24 7.57
N THR A 138 -1.28 5.43 6.82
CA THR A 138 -2.64 5.21 7.31
C THR A 138 -2.90 3.71 7.35
N LEU A 139 -3.10 3.16 8.54
CA LEU A 139 -3.38 1.75 8.72
C LEU A 139 -4.86 1.45 8.48
N ILE A 140 -5.09 0.26 7.93
CA ILE A 140 -6.44 -0.28 7.73
C ILE A 140 -6.85 -0.94 9.05
N PRO A 141 -8.01 -0.60 9.64
CA PRO A 141 -8.53 -1.33 10.79
C PRO A 141 -8.70 -2.81 10.45
N GLN A 142 -8.45 -3.71 11.41
CA GLN A 142 -8.66 -5.14 11.18
C GLN A 142 -10.12 -5.39 10.79
N LEU A 143 -10.32 -5.95 9.59
CA LEU A 143 -11.65 -6.29 9.08
C LEU A 143 -12.21 -7.56 9.72
N HIS A 144 -11.32 -8.41 10.26
CA HIS A 144 -11.68 -9.66 10.93
C HIS A 144 -10.86 -9.78 12.21
N ALA A 145 -11.49 -10.33 13.28
CA ALA A 145 -10.77 -10.69 14.47
C ALA A 145 -9.70 -11.75 14.11
N PRO A 146 -8.48 -11.67 14.63
CA PRO A 146 -7.51 -12.74 14.43
C PRO A 146 -8.10 -14.06 14.91
N PRO A 147 -7.83 -15.19 14.21
CA PRO A 147 -8.32 -16.49 14.65
C PRO A 147 -7.86 -16.74 16.08
N ASP A 148 -8.79 -17.10 16.96
CA ASP A 148 -8.51 -17.36 18.37
C ASP A 148 -7.49 -18.50 18.49
N ARG A 149 -6.28 -18.16 18.91
CA ARG A 149 -5.16 -19.11 19.10
C ARG A 149 -5.45 -20.14 20.21
N ARG A 150 -6.60 -20.05 20.90
CA ARG A 150 -6.92 -20.95 22.02
C ARG A 150 -7.38 -22.34 21.60
N HIS A 151 -7.84 -22.54 20.37
CA HIS A 151 -8.36 -23.84 19.91
C HIS A 151 -7.30 -24.84 19.42
N ARG A 152 -6.02 -24.43 19.27
CA ARG A 152 -4.95 -25.36 18.85
C ARG A 152 -4.30 -26.17 19.98
N ARG A 153 -4.71 -25.96 21.24
CA ARG A 153 -4.10 -26.67 22.39
C ARG A 153 -4.88 -27.89 22.84
N THR A 154 -6.09 -28.11 22.36
CA THR A 154 -6.96 -29.22 22.81
C THR A 154 -6.93 -30.44 21.91
N GLU A 155 -6.33 -30.38 20.71
CA GLU A 155 -6.24 -31.54 19.81
C GLU A 155 -4.89 -32.28 19.88
N ALA A 156 -3.94 -31.83 20.71
CA ALA A 156 -2.64 -32.48 20.89
C ALA A 156 -2.55 -33.35 22.17
N GLU A 157 -3.64 -33.48 22.94
CA GLU A 157 -3.68 -34.29 24.17
C GLU A 157 -4.88 -35.25 24.17
N SER A 158 -5.18 -35.88 23.03
CA SER A 158 -6.07 -37.03 23.00
C SER A 158 -5.51 -38.16 22.18
#